data_66987089571347d2a58159af280b8395
#
_entry.id   66987089571347d2a58159af280b8395
#
_cell.length_a   1.000
_cell.length_b   1.000
_cell.length_c   1.000
_cell.angle_alpha   90.00
_cell.angle_beta   90.00
_cell.angle_gamma   90.00
#
_symmetry.space_group_name_H-M   'P 1'
#
loop_
_entity.id
_entity.type
_entity.pdbx_description
1 polymer ?
#
loop_
_entity_poly.entity_id
_entity_poly.type
_entity_poly.pdbx_seq_one_letter_code
_entity_poly.pdbx_strand_id
1 'polypeptide(L)'
;MPITPAFKYRNLQFPLFIEKDEDGFYVAECPLFEGCYSQGKTLDEALKNIREVLALILGEKRTKDILKSYHPKELSLHTITL
;
A
#
# COMPACT_ATOMS: atom_id res chain seq x y z
N MET A 1 3.74 -0.03 -22.04
CA MET A 1 3.84 -0.07 -20.99
C MET A 1 4.03 1.00 -20.17
N PRO A 2 3.48 1.46 -19.62
CA PRO A 2 3.51 2.52 -18.93
C PRO A 2 3.98 2.47 -17.67
N ILE A 3 4.72 2.01 -17.32
CA ILE A 3 5.11 1.93 -16.13
C ILE A 3 5.81 3.05 -15.62
N THR A 4 5.78 4.10 -16.18
CA THR A 4 6.49 5.24 -15.72
C THR A 4 6.31 5.58 -14.26
N PRO A 5 5.08 5.57 -13.70
CA PRO A 5 4.95 5.88 -12.28
C PRO A 5 5.68 4.86 -11.41
N ALA A 6 5.57 3.60 -11.74
CA ALA A 6 6.22 2.58 -10.96
C ALA A 6 7.73 2.69 -11.03
N PHE A 7 8.26 2.99 -12.20
CA PHE A 7 9.69 3.16 -12.36
C PHE A 7 10.18 4.35 -11.56
N LYS A 8 9.42 5.44 -11.58
CA LYS A 8 9.81 6.65 -10.87
C LYS A 8 9.85 6.45 -9.37
N TYR A 9 9.00 5.60 -8.81
CA TYR A 9 8.90 5.39 -7.37
C TYR A 9 9.46 4.06 -6.91
N ARG A 10 10.26 3.40 -7.72
CA ARG A 10 10.69 2.03 -7.41
C ARG A 10 11.52 1.86 -6.14
N ASN A 11 12.13 2.92 -5.66
CA ASN A 11 12.93 2.82 -4.46
C ASN A 11 12.16 3.22 -3.21
N LEU A 12 10.88 3.54 -3.33
CA LEU A 12 10.07 3.90 -2.18
C LEU A 12 9.47 2.65 -1.59
N GLN A 13 9.44 2.59 -0.28
CA GLN A 13 8.81 1.50 0.43
C GLN A 13 7.50 2.00 1.02
N PHE A 14 6.43 1.27 0.79
CA PHE A 14 5.12 1.64 1.29
C PHE A 14 4.72 0.70 2.42
N PRO A 15 4.33 1.22 3.57
CA PRO A 15 3.92 0.37 4.68
C PRO A 15 2.55 -0.23 4.39
N LEU A 16 2.38 -1.49 4.73
CA LEU A 16 1.11 -2.17 4.57
C LEU A 16 0.71 -2.81 5.88
N PHE A 17 -0.59 -2.76 6.18
CA PHE A 17 -1.15 -3.54 7.26
C PHE A 17 -1.80 -4.74 6.61
N ILE A 18 -1.53 -5.92 7.16
CA ILE A 18 -2.10 -7.15 6.64
C ILE A 18 -2.89 -7.81 7.76
N GLU A 19 -4.12 -8.14 7.46
CA GLU A 19 -4.99 -8.75 8.43
C GLU A 19 -5.73 -9.92 7.78
N LYS A 20 -5.96 -11.00 8.51
CA LYS A 20 -6.78 -12.09 8.01
C LYS A 20 -8.13 -11.95 8.68
N ASP A 21 -9.18 -11.79 7.89
CA ASP A 21 -10.50 -11.56 8.44
C ASP A 21 -11.19 -12.84 8.90
N GLU A 22 -12.40 -12.72 9.42
CA GLU A 22 -13.12 -13.86 9.97
C GLU A 22 -13.44 -14.91 8.93
N ASP A 23 -13.56 -14.52 7.68
CA ASP A 23 -13.87 -15.44 6.60
C ASP A 23 -12.63 -16.06 5.99
N GLY A 24 -11.47 -15.73 6.52
CA GLY A 24 -10.23 -16.30 6.02
C GLY A 24 -9.59 -15.55 4.88
N PHE A 25 -10.12 -14.38 4.49
CA PHE A 25 -9.49 -13.59 3.46
C PHE A 25 -8.41 -12.71 4.07
N TYR A 26 -7.38 -12.47 3.29
CA TYR A 26 -6.33 -11.54 3.68
C TYR A 26 -6.70 -10.16 3.17
N VAL A 27 -6.62 -9.17 4.03
CA VAL A 27 -6.89 -7.79 3.68
C VAL A 27 -5.58 -7.01 3.81
N ALA A 28 -5.21 -6.29 2.77
CA ALA A 28 -4.02 -5.46 2.78
C ALA A 28 -4.45 -4.02 2.68
N GLU A 29 -3.81 -3.16 3.46
CA GLU A 29 -4.13 -1.74 3.46
C GLU A 29 -2.84 -0.94 3.50
N CYS A 30 -2.76 0.12 2.69
CA CYS A 30 -1.66 1.06 2.76
C CYS A 30 -2.19 2.32 3.44
N PRO A 31 -1.80 2.58 4.68
CA PRO A 31 -2.35 3.71 5.43
C PRO A 31 -1.91 5.07 4.90
N LEU A 32 -0.95 5.11 4.00
CA LEU A 32 -0.48 6.36 3.45
C LEU A 32 -1.52 7.03 2.57
N PHE A 33 -2.39 6.26 1.94
CA PHE A 33 -3.42 6.80 1.04
C PHE A 33 -4.80 6.36 1.49
N GLU A 34 -5.73 7.30 1.47
CA GLU A 34 -7.08 6.99 1.83
C GLU A 34 -7.71 6.04 0.81
N GLY A 35 -8.40 5.02 1.27
CA GLY A 35 -9.05 4.08 0.38
C GLY A 35 -8.13 3.08 -0.30
N CYS A 36 -6.86 3.03 0.08
CA CYS A 36 -5.93 2.10 -0.55
C CYS A 36 -5.93 0.78 0.20
N TYR A 37 -6.79 -0.14 -0.22
CA TYR A 37 -6.82 -1.46 0.37
C TYR A 37 -7.28 -2.48 -0.66
N SER A 38 -7.03 -3.74 -0.38
CA SER A 38 -7.41 -4.82 -1.26
C SER A 38 -7.50 -6.10 -0.45
N GLN A 39 -8.02 -7.15 -1.03
CA GLN A 39 -8.08 -8.42 -0.34
C GLN A 39 -7.80 -9.57 -1.31
N GLY A 40 -7.54 -10.73 -0.76
CA GLY A 40 -7.33 -11.94 -1.52
C GLY A 40 -7.51 -13.16 -0.66
N LYS A 41 -7.64 -14.32 -1.30
CA LYS A 41 -7.81 -15.57 -0.57
C LYS A 41 -6.49 -16.03 0.03
N THR A 42 -5.39 -15.56 -0.48
CA THR A 42 -4.05 -15.85 0.04
C THR A 42 -3.32 -14.54 0.24
N LEU A 43 -2.25 -14.58 1.01
CA LEU A 43 -1.42 -13.40 1.22
C LEU A 43 -0.87 -12.91 -0.11
N ASP A 44 -0.37 -13.83 -0.95
CA ASP A 44 0.21 -13.43 -2.24
C ASP A 44 -0.82 -12.74 -3.13
N GLU A 45 -2.07 -13.23 -3.10
CA GLU A 45 -3.12 -12.61 -3.89
C GLU A 45 -3.44 -11.21 -3.38
N ALA A 46 -3.52 -11.04 -2.07
CA ALA A 46 -3.79 -9.73 -1.48
C ALA A 46 -2.68 -8.73 -1.83
N LEU A 47 -1.42 -9.20 -1.77
CA LEU A 47 -0.28 -8.35 -2.11
C LEU A 47 -0.26 -7.98 -3.59
N LYS A 48 -0.62 -8.94 -4.45
CA LYS A 48 -0.69 -8.65 -5.88
C LYS A 48 -1.78 -7.61 -6.14
N ASN A 49 -2.93 -7.79 -5.50
CA ASN A 49 -4.06 -6.89 -5.72
C ASN A 49 -3.76 -5.48 -5.21
N ILE A 50 -3.10 -5.33 -4.05
CA ILE A 50 -2.82 -4.00 -3.56
C ILE A 50 -1.74 -3.31 -4.39
N ARG A 51 -0.84 -4.07 -5.03
CA ARG A 51 0.11 -3.47 -5.94
C ARG A 51 -0.61 -2.80 -7.11
N GLU A 52 -1.68 -3.44 -7.60
CA GLU A 52 -2.46 -2.86 -8.69
C GLU A 52 -3.17 -1.59 -8.26
N VAL A 53 -3.72 -1.59 -7.05
CA VAL A 53 -4.36 -0.40 -6.51
C VAL A 53 -3.34 0.74 -6.34
N LEU A 54 -2.16 0.41 -5.81
CA LEU A 54 -1.11 1.41 -5.64
C LEU A 54 -0.66 1.98 -6.97
N ALA A 55 -0.57 1.14 -8.00
CA ALA A 55 -0.17 1.63 -9.32
C ALA A 55 -1.16 2.66 -9.86
N LEU A 56 -2.46 2.45 -9.62
CA LEU A 56 -3.47 3.42 -10.03
C LEU A 56 -3.35 4.70 -9.22
N ILE A 57 -3.17 4.58 -7.90
CA ILE A 57 -3.06 5.74 -7.04
C ILE A 57 -1.81 6.57 -7.38
N LEU A 58 -0.71 5.89 -7.66
CA LEU A 58 0.54 6.59 -7.99
C LEU A 58 0.45 7.35 -9.31
N GLY A 59 -0.55 7.04 -10.13
CA GLY A 59 -0.76 7.78 -11.36
C GLY A 59 -1.55 9.06 -11.16
N GLU A 60 -2.12 9.29 -9.97
CA GLU A 60 -2.89 10.48 -9.73
C GLU A 60 -2.03 11.68 -9.39
N LYS A 61 -2.44 12.85 -9.87
CA LYS A 61 -1.66 14.06 -9.68
C LYS A 61 -1.47 14.41 -8.20
N ARG A 62 -2.51 14.32 -7.39
CA ARG A 62 -2.40 14.73 -6.00
C ARG A 62 -1.55 13.78 -5.17
N THR A 63 -1.37 12.54 -5.63
CA THR A 63 -0.51 11.59 -4.95
C THR A 63 0.92 12.08 -4.95
N LYS A 64 1.34 12.78 -5.99
CA LYS A 64 2.69 13.30 -6.08
C LYS A 64 2.99 14.30 -4.96
N ASP A 65 1.98 15.05 -4.54
CA ASP A 65 2.16 16.01 -3.46
C ASP A 65 2.37 15.30 -2.12
N ILE A 66 1.65 14.20 -1.91
CA ILE A 66 1.82 13.40 -0.71
C ILE A 66 3.23 12.81 -0.69
N LEU A 67 3.68 12.28 -1.83
CA LEU A 67 4.97 11.65 -1.91
C LEU A 67 6.14 12.62 -1.77
N LYS A 68 5.95 13.87 -2.11
CA LYS A 68 7.01 14.86 -1.95
C LYS A 68 7.43 15.02 -0.50
N SER A 69 6.51 14.85 0.43
CA SER A 69 6.82 14.99 1.83
C SER A 69 6.96 13.66 2.55
N TYR A 70 6.88 12.54 1.83
CA TYR A 70 6.98 11.23 2.45
C TYR A 70 8.41 10.72 2.38
N HIS A 71 9.16 10.91 3.45
CA HIS A 71 10.54 10.46 3.51
C HIS A 71 10.81 9.86 4.88
N PRO A 72 10.19 8.73 5.21
CA PRO A 72 10.40 8.15 6.53
C PRO A 72 11.79 7.55 6.64
N LYS A 73 12.44 7.78 7.76
CA LYS A 73 13.72 7.16 8.03
C LYS A 73 13.53 5.82 8.70
N GLU A 74 12.41 5.65 9.37
CA GLU A 74 12.12 4.42 10.08
C GLU A 74 10.62 4.21 10.13
N LEU A 75 10.18 2.99 9.90
CA LEU A 75 8.77 2.64 9.99
C LEU A 75 8.64 1.46 10.92
N SER A 76 7.66 1.49 11.79
CA SER A 76 7.40 0.37 12.67
C SER A 76 5.91 0.26 12.95
N LEU A 77 5.48 -0.94 13.31
CA LEU A 77 4.09 -1.19 13.66
C LEU A 77 4.05 -1.60 15.11
N HIS A 78 3.20 -0.97 15.88
CA HIS A 78 3.06 -1.26 17.30
C HIS A 78 1.62 -1.52 17.67
N THR A 79 1.41 -2.36 18.66
CA THR A 79 0.08 -2.56 19.22
C THR A 79 0.12 -2.19 20.68
N ILE A 80 -1.00 -1.72 21.21
CA ILE A 80 -1.09 -1.43 22.63
C ILE A 80 -2.38 -2.06 23.14
N THR A 81 -2.38 -2.38 24.42
CA THR A 81 -3.57 -2.92 25.08
C THR A 81 -4.04 -1.88 26.09
N LEU A 82 -5.29 -1.51 25.97
CA LEU A 82 -5.87 -0.52 26.89
C LEU A 82 -6.61 -1.19 28.05
#